data_2b7aa1c84c4db7ecaa39816cfd37f5de
#
_entry.id   2b7aa1c84c4db7ecaa39816cfd37f5de
#
_cell.length_a   1.000
_cell.length_b   1.000
_cell.length_c   1.000
_cell.angle_alpha   90.00
_cell.angle_beta   90.00
_cell.angle_gamma   90.00
#
_symmetry.space_group_name_H-M   'P 1'
#
loop_
_entity.id
_entity.type
_entity.pdbx_description
1 polymer ?
#
loop_
_entity_poly.entity_id
_entity_poly.type
_entity_poly.pdbx_seq_one_letter_code
_entity_poly.pdbx_strand_id
1 'polypeptide(L)'
;MSATLEDYSKKELSRIEHERQEAIKAKGGLPFLPKLELGVTRLKILPVVPKDWNGQNGPRKQFNVVQNTTEYTWSVNPRSPLYRELLQILPMAPVEIDVVRTGESRSDTRYSVRIAKV
;
A
#
# COMPACT_ATOMS: atom_id res chain seq x y z
N MET A 1 7.74 -16.31 38.65
CA MET A 1 6.95 -16.91 37.55
C MET A 1 7.66 -16.62 36.23
N SER A 2 8.06 -17.65 35.54
CA SER A 2 8.78 -17.48 34.28
C SER A 2 7.78 -17.43 33.13
N ALA A 3 7.87 -16.41 32.31
CA ALA A 3 7.12 -16.34 31.07
C ALA A 3 7.67 -17.39 30.09
N THR A 4 6.82 -17.95 29.29
CA THR A 4 7.25 -18.83 28.20
C THR A 4 7.95 -18.01 27.13
N LEU A 5 8.79 -18.68 26.31
CA LEU A 5 9.41 -18.02 25.17
C LEU A 5 8.36 -17.47 24.20
N GLU A 6 7.25 -18.18 24.06
CA GLU A 6 6.16 -17.73 23.22
C GLU A 6 5.54 -16.43 23.72
N ASP A 7 5.28 -16.34 25.04
CA ASP A 7 4.73 -15.12 25.63
C ASP A 7 5.67 -13.94 25.49
N TYR A 8 6.97 -14.19 25.68
CA TYR A 8 7.99 -13.17 25.50
C TYR A 8 8.00 -12.64 24.06
N SER A 9 7.98 -13.56 23.09
CA SER A 9 7.97 -13.22 21.67
C SER A 9 6.74 -12.38 21.31
N LYS A 10 5.57 -12.73 21.80
CA LYS A 10 4.35 -11.97 21.56
C LYS A 10 4.43 -10.56 22.10
N LYS A 11 4.94 -10.39 23.31
CA LYS A 11 5.11 -9.08 23.91
C LYS A 11 6.09 -8.21 23.12
N GLU A 12 7.21 -8.79 22.72
CA GLU A 12 8.22 -8.06 21.95
C GLU A 12 7.71 -7.66 20.57
N LEU A 13 7.01 -8.56 19.89
CA LEU A 13 6.42 -8.25 18.58
C LEU A 13 5.38 -7.14 18.68
N SER A 14 4.52 -7.17 19.70
CA SER A 14 3.54 -6.12 19.91
C SER A 14 4.20 -4.77 20.19
N ARG A 15 5.24 -4.75 21.00
CA ARG A 15 6.01 -3.53 21.30
C ARG A 15 6.68 -2.97 20.06
N ILE A 16 7.34 -3.81 19.28
CA ILE A 16 8.02 -3.41 18.06
C ILE A 16 7.01 -2.80 17.08
N GLU A 17 5.87 -3.45 16.90
CA GLU A 17 4.83 -2.97 16.02
C GLU A 17 4.27 -1.62 16.49
N HIS A 18 4.04 -1.46 17.80
CA HIS A 18 3.57 -0.22 18.37
C HIS A 18 4.58 0.92 18.16
N GLU A 19 5.85 0.68 18.46
CA GLU A 19 6.92 1.65 18.24
C GLU A 19 7.02 2.05 16.77
N ARG A 20 6.88 1.09 15.87
CA ARG A 20 6.87 1.35 14.43
C ARG A 20 5.73 2.27 14.02
N GLN A 21 4.52 2.02 14.55
CA GLN A 21 3.35 2.85 14.26
C GLN A 21 3.52 4.27 14.80
N GLU A 22 4.07 4.43 16.00
CA GLU A 22 4.35 5.74 16.58
C GLU A 22 5.40 6.48 15.75
N ALA A 23 6.46 5.80 15.33
CA ALA A 23 7.49 6.40 14.50
C ALA A 23 6.93 6.86 13.14
N ILE A 24 6.04 6.08 12.56
CA ILE A 24 5.37 6.43 11.30
C ILE A 24 4.51 7.69 11.50
N LYS A 25 3.74 7.76 12.58
CA LYS A 25 2.93 8.94 12.90
C LYS A 25 3.80 10.17 13.13
N ALA A 26 4.90 10.02 13.85
CA ALA A 26 5.82 11.12 14.15
C ALA A 26 6.48 11.66 12.88
N LYS A 27 6.69 10.81 11.88
CA LYS A 27 7.31 11.19 10.60
C LYS A 27 6.31 11.60 9.53
N GLY A 28 5.03 11.70 9.87
CA GLY A 28 3.99 12.05 8.90
C GLY A 28 3.48 10.90 8.07
N GLY A 29 3.77 9.65 8.44
CA GLY A 29 3.26 8.46 7.79
C GLY A 29 4.31 7.65 7.04
N LEU A 30 3.87 6.62 6.32
CA LEU A 30 4.72 5.78 5.49
C LEU A 30 5.29 6.56 4.31
N PRO A 31 6.46 6.19 3.80
CA PRO A 31 6.98 6.80 2.58
C PRO A 31 6.03 6.52 1.41
N PHE A 32 5.97 7.46 0.46
CA PHE A 32 5.17 7.28 -0.73
C PHE A 32 5.81 6.29 -1.68
N LEU A 33 4.97 5.48 -2.33
CA LEU A 33 5.44 4.57 -3.36
C LEU A 33 6.08 5.37 -4.50
N PRO A 34 7.29 5.01 -4.95
CA PRO A 34 7.89 5.68 -6.09
C PRO A 34 7.03 5.53 -7.35
N LYS A 35 7.22 6.45 -8.30
CA LYS A 35 6.52 6.39 -9.57
C LYS A 35 6.76 5.04 -10.23
N LEU A 36 5.68 4.38 -10.62
CA LEU A 36 5.76 3.08 -11.28
C LEU A 36 6.42 3.21 -12.65
N GLU A 37 7.31 2.29 -12.95
CA GLU A 37 7.97 2.23 -14.25
C GLU A 37 7.08 1.59 -15.30
N LEU A 38 7.42 1.77 -16.57
CA LEU A 38 6.75 1.06 -17.67
C LEU A 38 6.89 -0.44 -17.47
N GLY A 39 5.83 -1.17 -17.76
CA GLY A 39 5.78 -2.60 -17.59
C GLY A 39 5.05 -3.02 -16.35
N VAL A 40 5.46 -4.15 -15.79
CA VAL A 40 4.75 -4.79 -14.67
C VAL A 40 5.47 -4.53 -13.35
N THR A 41 4.72 -4.07 -12.35
CA THR A 41 5.21 -3.92 -10.99
C THR A 41 4.35 -4.76 -10.06
N ARG A 42 4.99 -5.62 -9.26
CA ARG A 42 4.29 -6.44 -8.28
C ARG A 42 4.16 -5.69 -6.96
N LEU A 43 2.92 -5.61 -6.45
CA LEU A 43 2.61 -4.99 -5.16
C LEU A 43 1.71 -5.92 -4.37
N LYS A 44 1.77 -5.82 -3.04
CA LYS A 44 0.84 -6.49 -2.16
C LYS A 44 -0.07 -5.45 -1.54
N ILE A 45 -1.38 -5.59 -1.73
CA ILE A 45 -2.38 -4.70 -1.13
C ILE A 45 -2.66 -5.20 0.29
N LEU A 46 -2.52 -4.30 1.26
CA LEU A 46 -2.79 -4.63 2.66
C LEU A 46 -4.27 -4.41 3.00
N PRO A 47 -4.81 -5.15 3.98
CA PRO A 47 -6.22 -5.04 4.36
C PRO A 47 -6.47 -3.81 5.24
N VAL A 48 -6.21 -2.63 4.69
CA VAL A 48 -6.37 -1.35 5.37
C VAL A 48 -7.26 -0.46 4.52
N VAL A 49 -8.25 0.17 5.16
CA VAL A 49 -9.15 1.09 4.47
C VAL A 49 -8.35 2.27 3.93
N PRO A 50 -8.47 2.59 2.64
CA PRO A 50 -7.75 3.73 2.06
C PRO A 50 -8.14 5.03 2.75
N LYS A 51 -7.15 5.88 3.00
CA LYS A 51 -7.36 7.18 3.64
C LYS A 51 -7.61 8.25 2.59
N ASP A 52 -8.49 9.20 2.90
CA ASP A 52 -8.69 10.37 2.09
C ASP A 52 -7.58 11.38 2.33
N TRP A 53 -7.09 11.96 1.26
CA TRP A 53 -6.07 13.00 1.32
C TRP A 53 -6.44 14.13 0.36
N ASN A 54 -6.45 15.36 0.86
CA ASN A 54 -6.64 16.55 0.04
C ASN A 54 -5.31 17.26 -0.13
N GLY A 55 -4.70 17.07 -1.30
CA GLY A 55 -3.44 17.71 -1.64
C GLY A 55 -3.65 18.91 -2.56
N GLN A 56 -2.53 19.51 -3.00
CA GLN A 56 -2.54 20.66 -3.91
C GLN A 56 -3.18 20.33 -5.27
N ASN A 57 -3.13 19.05 -5.67
CA ASN A 57 -3.66 18.59 -6.95
C ASN A 57 -5.04 17.96 -6.83
N GLY A 58 -5.75 18.20 -5.73
CA GLY A 58 -7.08 17.69 -5.49
C GLY A 58 -7.13 16.46 -4.58
N PRO A 59 -8.29 15.82 -4.45
CA PRO A 59 -8.46 14.69 -3.57
C PRO A 59 -7.71 13.46 -4.06
N ARG A 60 -7.13 12.71 -3.11
CA ARG A 60 -6.39 11.47 -3.38
C ARG A 60 -6.85 10.40 -2.40
N LYS A 61 -6.72 9.14 -2.80
CA LYS A 61 -6.91 7.98 -1.92
C LYS A 61 -5.57 7.32 -1.66
N GLN A 62 -5.26 7.06 -0.39
CA GLN A 62 -3.98 6.49 0.00
C GLN A 62 -4.16 5.05 0.43
N PHE A 63 -3.59 4.14 -0.35
CA PHE A 63 -3.57 2.70 -0.05
C PHE A 63 -2.28 2.32 0.64
N ASN A 64 -2.34 1.34 1.52
CA ASN A 64 -1.15 0.75 2.11
C ASN A 64 -0.76 -0.47 1.29
N VAL A 65 0.45 -0.44 0.75
CA VAL A 65 0.97 -1.50 -0.11
C VAL A 65 2.37 -1.91 0.33
N VAL A 66 2.79 -3.11 -0.08
CA VAL A 66 4.15 -3.60 0.15
C VAL A 66 4.81 -3.89 -1.19
N GLN A 67 6.01 -3.36 -1.37
CA GLN A 67 6.86 -3.68 -2.50
C GLN A 67 8.22 -4.11 -1.97
N ASN A 68 8.66 -5.32 -2.33
CA ASN A 68 9.96 -5.86 -1.89
C ASN A 68 10.17 -5.76 -0.38
N THR A 69 9.18 -6.21 0.40
CA THR A 69 9.19 -6.20 1.87
C THR A 69 9.11 -4.82 2.54
N THR A 70 9.01 -3.75 1.77
CA THR A 70 8.88 -2.39 2.29
C THR A 70 7.45 -1.89 2.12
N GLU A 71 6.87 -1.36 3.20
CA GLU A 71 5.55 -0.74 3.13
C GLU A 71 5.63 0.67 2.58
N TYR A 72 4.65 1.01 1.74
CA TYR A 72 4.51 2.33 1.16
C TYR A 72 3.07 2.81 1.21
N THR A 73 2.90 4.13 1.15
CA THR A 73 1.62 4.75 0.87
C THR A 73 1.51 4.97 -0.64
N TRP A 74 0.49 4.39 -1.25
CA TRP A 74 0.23 4.55 -2.68
C TRP A 74 -0.93 5.52 -2.89
N SER A 75 -0.60 6.71 -3.38
CA SER A 75 -1.59 7.77 -3.63
C SER A 75 -2.23 7.57 -5.00
N VAL A 76 -3.54 7.38 -5.02
CA VAL A 76 -4.30 7.07 -6.24
C VAL A 76 -5.37 8.13 -6.46
N ASN A 77 -5.55 8.54 -7.71
CA ASN A 77 -6.61 9.47 -8.08
C ASN A 77 -7.96 8.74 -8.00
N PRO A 78 -8.92 9.22 -7.15
CA PRO A 78 -10.19 8.54 -6.99
C PRO A 78 -11.10 8.58 -8.22
N ARG A 79 -10.76 9.41 -9.20
CA ARG A 79 -11.50 9.48 -10.47
C ARG A 79 -10.93 8.56 -11.55
N SER A 80 -9.79 7.91 -11.27
CA SER A 80 -9.15 7.06 -12.26
C SER A 80 -9.78 5.67 -12.33
N PRO A 81 -9.71 5.00 -13.50
CA PRO A 81 -10.11 3.59 -13.60
C PRO A 81 -9.32 2.68 -12.67
N LEU A 82 -8.06 3.02 -12.40
CA LEU A 82 -7.21 2.28 -11.46
C LEU A 82 -7.85 2.18 -10.08
N TYR A 83 -8.43 3.26 -9.57
CA TYR A 83 -9.09 3.26 -8.27
C TYR A 83 -10.26 2.26 -8.23
N ARG A 84 -11.06 2.21 -9.29
CA ARG A 84 -12.17 1.26 -9.38
C ARG A 84 -11.69 -0.18 -9.36
N GLU A 85 -10.62 -0.48 -10.08
CA GLU A 85 -10.02 -1.82 -10.09
C GLU A 85 -9.49 -2.20 -8.71
N LEU A 86 -8.84 -1.27 -8.02
CA LEU A 86 -8.33 -1.50 -6.67
C LEU A 86 -9.45 -1.73 -5.66
N LEU A 87 -10.58 -1.01 -5.80
CA LEU A 87 -11.73 -1.23 -4.91
C LEU A 87 -12.32 -2.62 -5.06
N GLN A 88 -12.30 -3.18 -6.26
CA GLN A 88 -12.80 -4.55 -6.50
C GLN A 88 -11.88 -5.59 -5.89
N ILE A 89 -10.58 -5.29 -5.78
CA ILE A 89 -9.56 -6.20 -5.25
C ILE A 89 -9.44 -6.09 -3.72
N LEU A 90 -9.68 -4.90 -3.18
CA LEU A 90 -9.46 -4.61 -1.75
C LEU A 90 -10.14 -5.60 -0.80
N PRO A 91 -11.37 -6.08 -1.04
CA PRO A 91 -11.99 -7.07 -0.15
C PRO A 91 -11.22 -8.40 -0.06
N MET A 92 -10.36 -8.68 -1.03
CA MET A 92 -9.53 -9.89 -1.05
C MET A 92 -8.19 -9.71 -0.34
N ALA A 93 -7.89 -8.51 0.16
CA ALA A 93 -6.62 -8.21 0.80
C ALA A 93 -6.41 -9.06 2.07
N PRO A 94 -5.16 -9.47 2.40
CA PRO A 94 -3.96 -9.16 1.64
C PRO A 94 -3.88 -9.94 0.34
N VAL A 95 -3.54 -9.26 -0.73
CA VAL A 95 -3.49 -9.85 -2.07
C VAL A 95 -2.34 -9.27 -2.88
N GLU A 96 -1.60 -10.13 -3.58
CA GLU A 96 -0.56 -9.69 -4.50
C GLU A 96 -1.17 -9.39 -5.86
N ILE A 97 -0.78 -8.25 -6.43
CA ILE A 97 -1.27 -7.80 -7.72
C ILE A 97 -0.11 -7.41 -8.63
N ASP A 98 -0.36 -7.48 -9.92
CA ASP A 98 0.53 -6.94 -10.95
C ASP A 98 -0.10 -5.68 -11.48
N VAL A 99 0.58 -4.55 -11.30
CA VAL A 99 0.17 -3.27 -11.85
C VAL A 99 0.94 -3.07 -13.15
N VAL A 100 0.23 -2.95 -14.25
CA VAL A 100 0.82 -2.76 -15.57
C VAL A 100 0.67 -1.30 -15.96
N ARG A 101 1.80 -0.65 -16.22
CA ARG A 101 1.82 0.72 -16.72
C ARG A 101 2.18 0.70 -18.20
N THR A 102 1.33 1.35 -19.01
CA THR A 102 1.57 1.55 -20.43
C THR A 102 1.58 3.04 -20.73
N GLY A 103 2.20 3.42 -21.84
CA GLY A 103 2.30 4.80 -22.28
C GLY A 103 3.52 5.52 -21.72
N GLU A 104 4.14 6.36 -22.53
CA GLU A 104 5.38 7.04 -22.18
C GLU A 104 5.17 8.46 -21.65
N SER A 105 4.03 9.09 -22.00
CA SER A 105 3.72 10.45 -21.60
C SER A 105 2.60 10.48 -20.57
N ARG A 106 2.40 11.64 -19.94
CA ARG A 106 1.30 11.82 -18.98
C ARG A 106 -0.07 11.58 -19.61
N SER A 107 -0.24 11.98 -20.87
CA SER A 107 -1.52 11.83 -21.55
C SER A 107 -1.79 10.40 -22.00
N ASP A 108 -0.73 9.63 -22.23
CA ASP A 108 -0.85 8.25 -22.70
C ASP A 108 -0.78 7.22 -21.59
N THR A 109 -0.38 7.62 -20.39
CA THR A 109 -0.18 6.69 -19.28
C THR A 109 -1.49 6.03 -18.89
N ARG A 110 -1.49 4.71 -18.88
CA ARG A 110 -2.60 3.88 -18.43
C ARG A 110 -2.09 2.85 -17.43
N TYR A 111 -2.94 2.54 -16.47
CA TYR A 111 -2.65 1.51 -15.48
C TYR A 111 -3.72 0.45 -15.55
N SER A 112 -3.32 -0.80 -15.49
CA SER A 112 -4.23 -1.92 -15.32
C SER A 112 -3.72 -2.80 -14.18
N VAL A 113 -4.63 -3.53 -13.54
CA VAL A 113 -4.31 -4.34 -12.37
C VAL A 113 -4.80 -5.76 -12.61
N ARG A 114 -3.94 -6.73 -12.30
CA ARG A 114 -4.30 -8.15 -12.33
C ARG A 114 -3.97 -8.77 -10.98
N ILE A 115 -4.80 -9.68 -10.52
CA ILE A 115 -4.50 -10.44 -9.32
C ILE A 115 -3.39 -11.43 -9.66
N ALA A 116 -2.28 -11.34 -8.92
CA ALA A 116 -1.15 -12.23 -9.11
C ALA A 116 -1.24 -13.43 -8.19
N LYS A 117 -1.62 -13.19 -6.93
CA LYS A 117 -1.73 -14.25 -5.93
C LYS A 117 -2.64 -13.79 -4.79
N VAL A 118 -3.52 -14.67 -4.40
CA VAL A 118 -4.44 -14.43 -3.27
C VAL A 118 -3.91 -15.10 -2.02
#